data_822da33f3e7d492c6e9568a54b98d81e
#
_entry.id   822da33f3e7d492c6e9568a54b98d81e
#
_cell.length_a   1.000
_cell.length_b   1.000
_cell.length_c   1.000
_cell.angle_alpha   90.00
_cell.angle_beta   90.00
_cell.angle_gamma   90.00
#
_symmetry.space_group_name_H-M   'P 1'
#
loop_
_entity.id
_entity.type
_entity.pdbx_description
1 polymer ?
#
loop_
_entity_poly.entity_id
_entity_poly.type
_entity_poly.pdbx_seq_one_letter_code
_entity_poly.pdbx_strand_id
1 'polypeptide(L)'
;MNKKAFLLLCFLWPALSAMAQMDHLVFTPQWLPQAQFAGYYVAQEKGFFKEAQLDVEIVHPTASEPALTRIKEDKSQATTLQLMEAMELCDFGIPLVNILQTSMNNSLVIVSRRGMNPMEQKGARVGVWSAGFGQLAYCMSIKDGLDYEWIPIASNINLFISGALDATLATSYNEYYQLLQTGLPITEETIYRFRDHGYNIQEDGVYVTRTFYDEHPDICKRFAEACKRGWEWAAEHPNETLEIVMDVVKKNHVATNRILQKLMLEEILNLLVDKETGRREYRLRKEIVDQANQLMLDNNLIFDEVSYEQLLDLPL
;
A
#
# COMPACT_ATOMS: atom_id res chain seq x y z
N MET A 1 -25.49 60.58 -55.19
CA MET A 1 -25.45 59.11 -55.02
C MET A 1 -24.38 58.80 -54.04
N ASN A 2 -24.72 58.60 -52.77
CA ASN A 2 -23.78 58.35 -51.67
C ASN A 2 -23.75 56.88 -51.39
N LYS A 3 -22.60 56.18 -51.61
CA LYS A 3 -22.37 54.83 -51.21
C LYS A 3 -21.76 54.85 -49.79
N LYS A 4 -22.52 54.45 -48.79
CA LYS A 4 -22.03 54.19 -47.44
C LYS A 4 -21.36 52.79 -47.41
N ALA A 5 -20.07 52.78 -47.24
CA ALA A 5 -19.33 51.56 -46.98
C ALA A 5 -19.54 51.16 -45.50
N PHE A 6 -20.09 49.99 -45.27
CA PHE A 6 -20.28 49.39 -43.93
C PHE A 6 -19.02 48.58 -43.64
N LEU A 7 -18.16 49.12 -42.76
CA LEU A 7 -17.01 48.34 -42.26
C LEU A 7 -17.46 47.38 -41.19
N LEU A 8 -17.41 46.05 -41.49
CA LEU A 8 -17.61 44.98 -40.53
C LEU A 8 -16.30 44.79 -39.77
N LEU A 9 -16.21 45.29 -38.53
CA LEU A 9 -15.13 44.95 -37.61
C LEU A 9 -15.41 43.57 -37.03
N CYS A 10 -14.73 42.52 -37.54
CA CYS A 10 -14.70 41.23 -36.89
C CYS A 10 -13.78 41.36 -35.67
N PHE A 11 -14.34 41.43 -34.48
CA PHE A 11 -13.62 41.23 -33.22
C PHE A 11 -13.18 39.75 -33.12
N LEU A 12 -11.96 39.46 -33.48
CA LEU A 12 -11.27 38.25 -33.11
C LEU A 12 -10.99 38.35 -31.59
N TRP A 13 -11.87 37.75 -30.78
CA TRP A 13 -11.58 37.50 -29.37
C TRP A 13 -10.54 36.38 -29.32
N PRO A 14 -9.32 36.62 -28.82
CA PRO A 14 -8.42 35.51 -28.53
C PRO A 14 -9.07 34.71 -27.42
N ALA A 15 -9.53 33.50 -27.74
CA ALA A 15 -9.84 32.49 -26.72
C ALA A 15 -8.48 32.20 -26.00
N LEU A 16 -8.16 32.97 -24.95
CA LEU A 16 -7.21 32.55 -23.97
C LEU A 16 -7.80 31.27 -23.37
N SER A 17 -7.37 30.12 -23.86
CA SER A 17 -7.46 28.88 -23.13
C SER A 17 -6.69 29.13 -21.84
N ALA A 18 -7.39 29.51 -20.77
CA ALA A 18 -6.84 29.42 -19.43
C ALA A 18 -6.41 27.94 -19.30
N MET A 19 -5.12 27.67 -19.34
CA MET A 19 -4.62 26.37 -18.89
C MET A 19 -5.10 26.26 -17.45
N ALA A 20 -6.10 25.42 -17.22
CA ALA A 20 -6.55 25.15 -15.86
C ALA A 20 -5.31 24.70 -15.09
N GLN A 21 -5.02 25.41 -14.00
CA GLN A 21 -3.94 25.06 -13.11
C GLN A 21 -4.25 23.65 -12.56
N MET A 22 -3.31 22.71 -12.69
CA MET A 22 -3.47 21.38 -12.13
C MET A 22 -3.43 21.50 -10.61
N ASP A 23 -4.28 20.72 -9.94
CA ASP A 23 -4.23 20.61 -8.48
C ASP A 23 -2.97 19.83 -8.07
N HIS A 24 -2.19 20.42 -7.17
CA HIS A 24 -0.98 19.78 -6.65
C HIS A 24 -1.32 18.81 -5.52
N LEU A 25 -0.71 17.61 -5.54
CA LEU A 25 -0.89 16.59 -4.52
C LEU A 25 0.44 15.86 -4.27
N VAL A 26 0.88 15.82 -3.01
CA VAL A 26 2.02 14.99 -2.58
C VAL A 26 1.49 13.65 -2.10
N PHE A 27 1.98 12.58 -2.73
CA PHE A 27 1.66 11.19 -2.37
C PHE A 27 2.90 10.50 -1.80
N THR A 28 2.78 9.92 -0.60
CA THR A 28 3.86 9.17 0.03
C THR A 28 3.50 7.70 0.19
N PRO A 29 4.03 6.80 -0.65
CA PRO A 29 3.94 5.36 -0.38
C PRO A 29 4.58 5.02 0.97
N GLN A 30 4.08 3.98 1.66
CA GLN A 30 4.50 3.61 3.02
C GLN A 30 5.93 3.11 3.14
N TRP A 31 6.57 2.75 2.03
CA TRP A 31 7.89 2.11 2.01
C TRP A 31 8.82 2.66 0.93
N LEU A 32 10.03 2.11 0.88
CA LEU A 32 11.03 2.42 -0.16
C LEU A 32 10.53 2.06 -1.57
N PRO A 33 11.07 2.72 -2.62
CA PRO A 33 10.72 2.41 -4.00
C PRO A 33 10.90 0.94 -4.36
N GLN A 34 9.82 0.30 -4.80
CA GLN A 34 9.80 -1.09 -5.23
C GLN A 34 8.53 -1.42 -6.03
N ALA A 35 8.43 -2.62 -6.60
CA ALA A 35 7.30 -3.03 -7.43
C ALA A 35 5.96 -3.08 -6.68
N GLN A 36 5.95 -3.07 -5.34
CA GLN A 36 4.75 -2.90 -4.52
C GLN A 36 3.94 -1.65 -4.91
N PHE A 37 4.59 -0.64 -5.45
CA PHE A 37 3.96 0.64 -5.81
C PHE A 37 3.86 0.86 -7.32
N ALA A 38 3.99 -0.20 -8.10
CA ALA A 38 4.11 -0.14 -9.56
C ALA A 38 2.96 0.63 -10.24
N GLY A 39 1.71 0.43 -9.80
CA GLY A 39 0.56 1.10 -10.42
C GLY A 39 0.61 2.63 -10.31
N TYR A 40 1.16 3.15 -9.22
CA TYR A 40 1.31 4.60 -9.02
C TYR A 40 2.41 5.17 -9.91
N TYR A 41 3.53 4.43 -10.11
CA TYR A 41 4.59 4.83 -11.04
C TYR A 41 4.09 4.81 -12.48
N VAL A 42 3.29 3.80 -12.84
CA VAL A 42 2.63 3.72 -14.15
C VAL A 42 1.69 4.91 -14.34
N ALA A 43 0.86 5.24 -13.34
CA ALA A 43 -0.05 6.38 -13.42
C ALA A 43 0.70 7.69 -13.69
N GLN A 44 1.86 7.87 -13.09
CA GLN A 44 2.72 9.03 -13.32
C GLN A 44 3.37 9.00 -14.71
N GLU A 45 4.00 7.89 -15.09
CA GLU A 45 4.75 7.75 -16.34
C GLU A 45 3.84 7.80 -17.57
N LYS A 46 2.65 7.18 -17.48
CA LYS A 46 1.65 7.20 -18.56
C LYS A 46 0.80 8.48 -18.59
N GLY A 47 1.02 9.39 -17.65
CA GLY A 47 0.35 10.69 -17.62
C GLY A 47 -1.10 10.64 -17.11
N PHE A 48 -1.54 9.56 -16.45
CA PHE A 48 -2.93 9.45 -15.97
C PHE A 48 -3.27 10.49 -14.91
N PHE A 49 -2.30 10.90 -14.09
CA PHE A 49 -2.49 12.02 -13.16
C PHE A 49 -2.70 13.34 -13.91
N LYS A 50 -1.91 13.62 -14.95
CA LYS A 50 -2.04 14.84 -15.78
C LYS A 50 -3.37 14.87 -16.53
N GLU A 51 -3.83 13.74 -17.06
CA GLU A 51 -5.15 13.62 -17.68
C GLU A 51 -6.28 13.91 -16.67
N ALA A 52 -6.06 13.53 -15.40
CA ALA A 52 -6.96 13.84 -14.29
C ALA A 52 -6.80 15.28 -13.75
N GLN A 53 -6.02 16.15 -14.42
CA GLN A 53 -5.72 17.52 -13.99
C GLN A 53 -5.04 17.59 -12.61
N LEU A 54 -4.17 16.60 -12.30
CA LEU A 54 -3.40 16.52 -11.08
C LEU A 54 -1.90 16.62 -11.37
N ASP A 55 -1.20 17.45 -10.60
CA ASP A 55 0.26 17.50 -10.50
C ASP A 55 0.67 16.69 -9.27
N VAL A 56 0.93 15.40 -9.46
CA VAL A 56 1.25 14.48 -8.38
C VAL A 56 2.76 14.36 -8.19
N GLU A 57 3.24 14.64 -6.98
CA GLU A 57 4.60 14.37 -6.55
C GLU A 57 4.63 13.09 -5.71
N ILE A 58 5.35 12.05 -6.17
CA ILE A 58 5.54 10.81 -5.40
C ILE A 58 6.83 10.94 -4.58
N VAL A 59 6.70 11.00 -3.25
CA VAL A 59 7.80 11.17 -2.30
C VAL A 59 7.89 9.94 -1.39
N HIS A 60 8.92 9.13 -1.54
CA HIS A 60 9.12 7.98 -0.66
C HIS A 60 9.64 8.39 0.72
N PRO A 61 9.28 7.62 1.78
CA PRO A 61 9.73 7.90 3.13
C PRO A 61 11.24 7.67 3.28
N THR A 62 11.81 8.34 4.27
CA THR A 62 13.17 8.14 4.73
C THR A 62 13.17 7.76 6.22
N ALA A 63 14.31 7.35 6.76
CA ALA A 63 14.44 7.08 8.20
C ALA A 63 14.15 8.32 9.06
N SER A 64 14.43 9.52 8.57
CA SER A 64 14.16 10.80 9.25
C SER A 64 12.76 11.34 9.01
N GLU A 65 12.09 10.93 7.93
CA GLU A 65 10.72 11.32 7.58
C GLU A 65 9.89 10.08 7.14
N PRO A 66 9.41 9.28 8.10
CA PRO A 66 8.49 8.18 7.83
C PRO A 66 7.18 8.66 7.17
N ALA A 67 6.51 7.79 6.43
CA ALA A 67 5.24 8.12 5.77
C ALA A 67 4.18 8.66 6.75
N LEU A 68 4.08 8.03 7.93
CA LEU A 68 3.19 8.48 9.01
C LEU A 68 3.49 9.91 9.50
N THR A 69 4.76 10.27 9.62
CA THR A 69 5.14 11.62 10.00
C THR A 69 4.71 12.61 8.93
N ARG A 70 4.89 12.27 7.66
CA ARG A 70 4.54 13.15 6.56
C ARG A 70 3.03 13.44 6.48
N ILE A 71 2.17 12.42 6.68
CA ILE A 71 0.71 12.61 6.67
C ILE A 71 0.25 13.39 7.90
N LYS A 72 0.83 13.14 9.08
CA LYS A 72 0.52 13.85 10.33
C LYS A 72 0.92 15.34 10.30
N GLU A 73 1.99 15.67 9.61
CA GLU A 73 2.51 17.04 9.49
C GLU A 73 2.02 17.75 8.22
N ASP A 74 1.03 17.18 7.53
CA ASP A 74 0.45 17.70 6.27
C ASP A 74 1.49 17.95 5.14
N LYS A 75 2.61 17.22 5.21
CA LYS A 75 3.62 17.20 4.15
C LYS A 75 3.24 16.30 2.98
N SER A 76 2.24 15.48 3.16
CA SER A 76 1.64 14.61 2.13
C SER A 76 0.14 14.56 2.33
N GLN A 77 -0.60 14.69 1.24
CA GLN A 77 -2.07 14.64 1.27
C GLN A 77 -2.60 13.22 1.20
N ALA A 78 -1.84 12.32 0.56
CA ALA A 78 -2.20 10.92 0.45
C ALA A 78 -1.01 10.01 0.81
N THR A 79 -1.32 8.84 1.36
CA THR A 79 -0.33 7.80 1.71
C THR A 79 -0.89 6.42 1.45
N THR A 80 -0.04 5.40 1.29
CA THR A 80 -0.49 4.01 1.43
C THR A 80 -0.30 3.56 2.87
N LEU A 81 -1.19 2.72 3.37
CA LEU A 81 -1.12 2.06 4.68
C LEU A 81 -1.72 0.68 4.58
N GLN A 82 -1.34 -0.22 5.49
CA GLN A 82 -2.10 -1.42 5.75
C GLN A 82 -3.38 -1.09 6.52
N LEU A 83 -4.45 -1.86 6.32
CA LEU A 83 -5.75 -1.59 6.96
C LEU A 83 -5.64 -1.48 8.48
N MET A 84 -5.00 -2.45 9.14
CA MET A 84 -4.91 -2.45 10.61
C MET A 84 -4.08 -1.28 11.15
N GLU A 85 -3.05 -0.84 10.42
CA GLU A 85 -2.29 0.36 10.74
C GLU A 85 -3.15 1.63 10.60
N ALA A 86 -3.96 1.72 9.55
CA ALA A 86 -4.88 2.84 9.36
C ALA A 86 -5.95 2.90 10.47
N MET A 87 -6.46 1.74 10.89
CA MET A 87 -7.42 1.65 12.01
C MET A 87 -6.78 2.10 13.34
N GLU A 88 -5.56 1.67 13.61
CA GLU A 88 -4.81 2.11 14.80
C GLU A 88 -4.62 3.63 14.82
N LEU A 89 -4.31 4.24 13.67
CA LEU A 89 -4.20 5.69 13.55
C LEU A 89 -5.54 6.40 13.78
N CYS A 90 -6.64 5.85 13.28
CA CYS A 90 -7.98 6.40 13.52
C CYS A 90 -8.32 6.40 15.01
N ASP A 91 -8.05 5.29 15.71
CA ASP A 91 -8.26 5.16 17.17
C ASP A 91 -7.39 6.16 17.97
N PHE A 92 -6.17 6.42 17.51
CA PHE A 92 -5.28 7.44 18.10
C PHE A 92 -5.60 8.89 17.69
N GLY A 93 -6.77 9.14 17.09
CA GLY A 93 -7.28 10.47 16.81
C GLY A 93 -6.76 11.10 15.52
N ILE A 94 -6.33 10.29 14.57
CA ILE A 94 -5.99 10.70 13.21
C ILE A 94 -7.00 10.06 12.25
N PRO A 95 -8.19 10.64 12.07
CA PRO A 95 -9.23 10.05 11.24
C PRO A 95 -8.80 10.03 9.78
N LEU A 96 -8.85 8.84 9.18
CA LEU A 96 -8.46 8.57 7.81
C LEU A 96 -9.66 8.10 6.96
N VAL A 97 -9.57 8.35 5.66
CA VAL A 97 -10.50 7.84 4.65
C VAL A 97 -9.72 6.99 3.65
N ASN A 98 -10.16 5.75 3.42
CA ASN A 98 -9.66 4.90 2.34
C ASN A 98 -10.31 5.31 1.03
N ILE A 99 -9.53 5.85 0.12
CA ILE A 99 -10.01 6.30 -1.19
C ILE A 99 -9.78 5.27 -2.31
N LEU A 100 -8.95 4.27 -2.05
CA LEU A 100 -8.67 3.17 -2.98
C LEU A 100 -8.05 2.00 -2.21
N GLN A 101 -8.65 0.83 -2.26
CA GLN A 101 -8.07 -0.40 -1.74
C GLN A 101 -7.36 -1.17 -2.85
N THR A 102 -6.06 -1.34 -2.75
CA THR A 102 -5.30 -2.03 -3.79
C THR A 102 -5.11 -3.51 -3.48
N SER A 103 -4.76 -3.87 -2.25
CA SER A 103 -4.58 -5.28 -1.89
C SER A 103 -5.90 -5.94 -1.50
N MET A 104 -6.31 -6.96 -2.25
CA MET A 104 -7.51 -7.74 -1.96
C MET A 104 -7.22 -8.94 -1.05
N ASN A 105 -5.95 -9.33 -0.92
CA ASN A 105 -5.51 -10.46 -0.11
C ASN A 105 -4.34 -10.09 0.78
N ASN A 106 -4.19 -10.84 1.88
CA ASN A 106 -3.07 -10.72 2.80
C ASN A 106 -1.79 -11.32 2.21
N SER A 107 -0.67 -10.64 2.38
CA SER A 107 0.66 -11.07 1.92
C SER A 107 1.53 -11.64 3.04
N LEU A 108 1.14 -11.46 4.31
CA LEU A 108 2.00 -11.84 5.42
C LEU A 108 2.25 -13.34 5.48
N VAL A 109 3.47 -13.68 5.78
CA VAL A 109 3.93 -15.04 6.04
C VAL A 109 4.89 -15.05 7.22
N ILE A 110 4.87 -16.11 8.03
CA ILE A 110 5.95 -16.41 8.95
C ILE A 110 6.81 -17.50 8.30
N VAL A 111 8.09 -17.24 8.20
CA VAL A 111 9.08 -18.20 7.67
C VAL A 111 9.97 -18.67 8.83
N SER A 112 9.97 -19.97 9.09
CA SER A 112 10.76 -20.62 10.13
C SER A 112 11.99 -21.31 9.55
N ARG A 113 12.88 -21.72 10.45
CA ARG A 113 14.02 -22.55 10.08
C ARG A 113 13.60 -23.96 9.70
N ARG A 114 14.48 -24.66 8.99
CA ARG A 114 14.27 -26.05 8.58
C ARG A 114 13.84 -26.94 9.77
N GLY A 115 12.80 -27.74 9.52
CA GLY A 115 12.26 -28.67 10.51
C GLY A 115 11.47 -28.02 11.66
N MET A 116 11.12 -26.75 11.49
CA MET A 116 10.36 -25.96 12.46
C MET A 116 9.06 -25.48 11.83
N ASN A 117 7.91 -25.98 12.32
CA ASN A 117 6.61 -25.42 11.96
C ASN A 117 6.36 -24.16 12.80
N PRO A 118 6.10 -22.98 12.21
CA PRO A 118 5.87 -21.76 12.98
C PRO A 118 4.78 -21.91 14.05
N MET A 119 3.72 -22.66 13.75
CA MET A 119 2.56 -22.83 14.62
C MET A 119 2.80 -23.81 15.80
N GLU A 120 3.90 -24.51 15.83
CA GLU A 120 4.24 -25.46 16.87
C GLU A 120 5.32 -24.94 17.84
N GLN A 121 5.82 -23.73 17.61
CA GLN A 121 6.98 -23.18 18.32
C GLN A 121 6.58 -22.11 19.33
N LYS A 122 6.15 -22.54 20.53
CA LYS A 122 5.92 -21.62 21.64
C LYS A 122 7.22 -20.95 22.07
N GLY A 123 7.16 -19.63 22.32
CA GLY A 123 8.29 -18.85 22.77
C GLY A 123 9.40 -18.67 21.74
N ALA A 124 9.13 -18.93 20.45
CA ALA A 124 10.11 -18.70 19.39
C ALA A 124 10.46 -17.20 19.25
N ARG A 125 11.71 -16.91 18.95
CA ARG A 125 12.18 -15.55 18.63
C ARG A 125 11.83 -15.26 17.17
N VAL A 126 10.86 -14.37 16.98
CA VAL A 126 10.32 -14.03 15.66
C VAL A 126 10.67 -12.60 15.30
N GLY A 127 11.35 -12.40 14.17
CA GLY A 127 11.65 -11.08 13.65
C GLY A 127 10.38 -10.36 13.18
N VAL A 128 10.20 -9.11 13.61
CA VAL A 128 9.10 -8.22 13.16
C VAL A 128 9.68 -6.85 12.82
N TRP A 129 9.12 -6.18 11.80
CA TRP A 129 9.62 -4.87 11.41
C TRP A 129 9.40 -3.83 12.51
N SER A 130 10.45 -3.08 12.84
CA SER A 130 10.40 -1.99 13.81
C SER A 130 9.55 -0.78 13.35
N ALA A 131 9.23 -0.73 12.06
CA ALA A 131 8.40 0.33 11.47
C ALA A 131 6.89 0.08 11.59
N GLY A 132 6.45 -1.00 12.23
CA GLY A 132 5.06 -1.44 12.27
C GLY A 132 4.80 -2.66 11.39
N PHE A 133 3.57 -2.83 10.90
CA PHE A 133 3.13 -3.93 10.00
C PHE A 133 3.05 -5.31 10.66
N GLY A 134 3.10 -5.39 11.98
CA GLY A 134 3.07 -6.65 12.74
C GLY A 134 1.74 -6.96 13.43
N GLN A 135 0.75 -6.07 13.37
CA GLN A 135 -0.49 -6.14 14.15
C GLN A 135 -1.22 -7.48 13.98
N LEU A 136 -1.41 -7.93 12.74
CA LEU A 136 -2.07 -9.19 12.45
C LEU A 136 -1.32 -10.40 13.03
N ALA A 137 0.00 -10.42 12.89
CA ALA A 137 0.84 -11.51 13.41
C ALA A 137 0.83 -11.53 14.94
N TYR A 138 0.83 -10.37 15.58
CA TYR A 138 0.69 -10.23 17.03
C TYR A 138 -0.66 -10.79 17.51
N CYS A 139 -1.77 -10.35 16.92
CA CYS A 139 -3.12 -10.83 17.25
C CYS A 139 -3.24 -12.36 17.09
N MET A 140 -2.74 -12.89 15.97
CA MET A 140 -2.75 -14.32 15.69
C MET A 140 -1.95 -15.09 16.76
N SER A 141 -0.75 -14.64 17.09
CA SER A 141 0.12 -15.36 18.05
C SER A 141 -0.50 -15.45 19.44
N ILE A 142 -1.19 -14.41 19.90
CA ILE A 142 -1.92 -14.43 21.18
C ILE A 142 -3.10 -15.39 21.10
N LYS A 143 -3.93 -15.25 20.06
CA LYS A 143 -5.12 -16.09 19.88
C LYS A 143 -4.77 -17.57 19.83
N ASP A 144 -3.69 -17.93 19.18
CA ASP A 144 -3.24 -19.32 19.02
C ASP A 144 -2.28 -19.78 20.13
N GLY A 145 -2.01 -18.91 21.14
CA GLY A 145 -1.23 -19.23 22.34
C GLY A 145 0.21 -19.58 22.06
N LEU A 146 0.85 -18.89 21.13
CA LEU A 146 2.22 -19.17 20.66
C LEU A 146 3.30 -18.50 21.51
N ASP A 147 2.96 -17.43 22.24
CA ASP A 147 3.86 -16.69 23.14
C ASP A 147 5.18 -16.30 22.47
N TYR A 148 5.14 -15.82 21.22
CA TYR A 148 6.33 -15.43 20.49
C TYR A 148 7.09 -14.29 21.17
N GLU A 149 8.43 -14.40 21.22
CA GLU A 149 9.31 -13.29 21.54
C GLU A 149 9.56 -12.47 20.27
N TRP A 150 8.88 -11.32 20.17
CA TRP A 150 8.99 -10.44 19.01
C TRP A 150 10.29 -9.64 19.06
N ILE A 151 11.16 -9.87 18.09
CA ILE A 151 12.46 -9.20 17.97
C ILE A 151 12.37 -8.13 16.87
N PRO A 152 12.48 -6.83 17.21
CA PRO A 152 12.46 -5.78 16.22
C PRO A 152 13.62 -5.92 15.23
N ILE A 153 13.30 -5.92 13.94
CA ILE A 153 14.28 -5.93 12.85
C ILE A 153 14.12 -4.69 11.98
N ALA A 154 15.20 -4.27 11.34
CA ALA A 154 15.16 -3.27 10.29
C ALA A 154 14.59 -3.87 8.98
N SER A 155 14.77 -3.19 7.86
CA SER A 155 14.27 -3.61 6.54
C SER A 155 15.03 -4.78 5.90
N ASN A 156 15.70 -5.65 6.68
CA ASN A 156 16.49 -6.76 6.15
C ASN A 156 16.35 -8.04 6.96
N ILE A 157 16.61 -9.16 6.30
CA ILE A 157 16.46 -10.51 6.83
C ILE A 157 17.76 -11.08 7.47
N ASN A 158 18.77 -10.25 7.73
CA ASN A 158 20.09 -10.71 8.13
C ASN A 158 20.11 -11.45 9.47
N LEU A 159 19.31 -11.03 10.45
CA LEU A 159 19.22 -11.73 11.74
C LEU A 159 18.66 -13.15 11.59
N PHE A 160 17.71 -13.34 10.67
CA PHE A 160 17.20 -14.67 10.37
C PHE A 160 18.23 -15.51 9.63
N ILE A 161 18.89 -14.98 8.61
CA ILE A 161 19.92 -15.68 7.85
C ILE A 161 21.07 -16.12 8.77
N SER A 162 21.54 -15.25 9.68
CA SER A 162 22.65 -15.52 10.60
C SER A 162 22.34 -16.55 11.69
N GLY A 163 21.09 -16.90 11.88
CA GLY A 163 20.69 -17.84 12.93
C GLY A 163 20.30 -17.21 14.27
N ALA A 164 20.21 -15.90 14.33
CA ALA A 164 19.82 -15.19 15.56
C ALA A 164 18.31 -15.29 15.87
N LEU A 165 17.49 -15.61 14.86
CA LEU A 165 16.03 -15.76 14.98
C LEU A 165 15.61 -17.20 14.64
N ASP A 166 14.53 -17.64 15.27
CA ASP A 166 13.91 -18.95 15.02
C ASP A 166 12.95 -18.87 13.83
N ALA A 167 12.27 -17.71 13.67
CA ALA A 167 11.41 -17.38 12.55
C ALA A 167 11.50 -15.88 12.23
N THR A 168 10.91 -15.47 11.12
CA THR A 168 10.75 -14.07 10.76
C THR A 168 9.41 -13.82 10.08
N LEU A 169 8.80 -12.70 10.41
CA LEU A 169 7.68 -12.18 9.62
C LEU A 169 8.24 -11.67 8.28
N ALA A 170 7.50 -11.91 7.23
CA ALA A 170 7.87 -11.56 5.87
C ALA A 170 6.61 -11.26 5.05
N THR A 171 6.76 -10.53 3.95
CA THR A 171 5.73 -10.46 2.92
C THR A 171 6.00 -11.48 1.82
N SER A 172 4.94 -12.06 1.25
CA SER A 172 5.04 -13.04 0.16
C SER A 172 5.66 -12.46 -1.11
N TYR A 173 5.61 -11.14 -1.27
CA TYR A 173 6.13 -10.45 -2.45
C TYR A 173 7.57 -9.94 -2.30
N ASN A 174 8.12 -9.81 -1.07
CA ASN A 174 9.46 -9.23 -0.85
C ASN A 174 10.39 -10.16 -0.08
N GLU A 175 10.35 -10.15 1.26
CA GLU A 175 11.32 -10.88 2.11
C GLU A 175 11.29 -12.38 1.85
N TYR A 176 10.12 -12.94 1.57
CA TYR A 176 10.00 -14.36 1.19
C TYR A 176 10.85 -14.69 -0.04
N TYR A 177 10.79 -13.88 -1.09
CA TYR A 177 11.63 -14.09 -2.28
C TYR A 177 13.11 -13.82 -2.01
N GLN A 178 13.45 -12.87 -1.13
CA GLN A 178 14.83 -12.67 -0.71
C GLN A 178 15.35 -13.91 0.01
N LEU A 179 14.56 -14.50 0.91
CA LEU A 179 14.92 -15.72 1.64
C LEU A 179 15.15 -16.91 0.70
N LEU A 180 14.30 -17.10 -0.31
CA LEU A 180 14.48 -18.14 -1.32
C LEU A 180 15.81 -17.99 -2.09
N GLN A 181 16.23 -16.74 -2.33
CA GLN A 181 17.50 -16.46 -3.04
C GLN A 181 18.74 -16.74 -2.19
N THR A 182 18.62 -16.91 -0.87
CA THR A 182 19.75 -17.23 0.02
C THR A 182 20.20 -18.68 -0.04
N GLY A 183 19.37 -19.56 -0.63
CA GLY A 183 19.59 -21.00 -0.63
C GLY A 183 19.28 -21.70 0.71
N LEU A 184 18.66 -21.00 1.67
CA LEU A 184 18.12 -21.62 2.87
C LEU A 184 17.05 -22.66 2.49
N PRO A 185 16.98 -23.80 3.22
CA PRO A 185 16.02 -24.86 2.93
C PRO A 185 14.60 -24.47 3.44
N ILE A 186 13.96 -23.59 2.71
CA ILE A 186 12.60 -23.15 2.97
C ILE A 186 11.65 -24.11 2.23
N THR A 187 10.71 -24.70 2.95
CA THR A 187 9.69 -25.63 2.43
C THR A 187 8.31 -25.18 2.89
N GLU A 188 7.24 -25.74 2.31
CA GLU A 188 5.88 -25.44 2.73
C GLU A 188 5.63 -25.71 4.23
N GLU A 189 6.33 -26.67 4.83
CA GLU A 189 6.25 -27.00 6.26
C GLU A 189 6.82 -25.90 7.16
N THR A 190 7.74 -25.08 6.63
CA THR A 190 8.39 -24.00 7.37
C THR A 190 7.74 -22.63 7.12
N ILE A 191 6.59 -22.59 6.44
CA ILE A 191 5.90 -21.36 6.08
C ILE A 191 4.48 -21.40 6.62
N TYR A 192 4.07 -20.33 7.28
CA TYR A 192 2.69 -20.06 7.62
C TYR A 192 2.19 -18.85 6.84
N ARG A 193 1.20 -19.04 5.98
CA ARG A 193 0.57 -17.96 5.19
C ARG A 193 -0.73 -17.55 5.86
N PHE A 194 -0.81 -16.34 6.34
CA PHE A 194 -1.98 -15.83 7.08
C PHE A 194 -3.28 -15.99 6.29
N ARG A 195 -3.27 -15.66 5.01
CA ARG A 195 -4.44 -15.74 4.13
C ARG A 195 -5.04 -17.13 3.97
N ASP A 196 -4.25 -18.17 4.19
CA ASP A 196 -4.68 -19.56 4.02
C ASP A 196 -5.26 -20.16 5.32
N HIS A 197 -5.19 -19.41 6.42
CA HIS A 197 -5.59 -19.83 7.76
C HIS A 197 -6.64 -18.92 8.42
N GLY A 198 -7.49 -18.27 7.64
CA GLY A 198 -8.57 -17.42 8.14
C GLY A 198 -8.19 -15.99 8.50
N TYR A 199 -6.95 -15.57 8.17
CA TYR A 199 -6.43 -14.23 8.41
C TYR A 199 -6.19 -13.48 7.08
N ASN A 200 -7.14 -13.56 6.12
CA ASN A 200 -7.03 -12.87 4.85
C ASN A 200 -7.48 -11.40 4.96
N ILE A 201 -6.89 -10.65 5.90
CA ILE A 201 -7.15 -9.22 6.08
C ILE A 201 -6.55 -8.46 4.89
N GLN A 202 -7.34 -7.59 4.25
CA GLN A 202 -6.85 -6.71 3.19
C GLN A 202 -5.74 -5.80 3.73
N GLU A 203 -4.69 -5.59 2.94
CA GLU A 203 -3.51 -4.82 3.39
C GLU A 203 -3.52 -3.43 2.78
N ASP A 204 -2.73 -3.24 1.72
CA ASP A 204 -2.43 -1.94 1.16
C ASP A 204 -3.67 -1.22 0.59
N GLY A 205 -3.92 -0.02 1.11
CA GLY A 205 -4.88 0.92 0.59
C GLY A 205 -4.27 2.33 0.49
N VAL A 206 -4.91 3.20 -0.25
CA VAL A 206 -4.59 4.63 -0.30
C VAL A 206 -5.50 5.38 0.65
N TYR A 207 -4.89 6.13 1.54
CA TYR A 207 -5.57 6.88 2.59
C TYR A 207 -5.23 8.37 2.50
N VAL A 208 -6.21 9.16 2.87
CA VAL A 208 -6.10 10.61 3.09
C VAL A 208 -6.64 10.94 4.48
N THR A 209 -6.28 12.09 5.05
CA THR A 209 -6.93 12.55 6.30
C THR A 209 -8.38 12.90 6.03
N ARG A 210 -9.25 12.72 7.02
CA ARG A 210 -10.66 13.14 6.97
C ARG A 210 -10.78 14.61 6.58
N THR A 211 -9.96 15.46 7.16
CA THR A 211 -9.95 16.90 6.85
C THR A 211 -9.67 17.16 5.38
N PHE A 212 -8.63 16.54 4.82
CA PHE A 212 -8.31 16.71 3.39
C PHE A 212 -9.42 16.17 2.48
N TYR A 213 -10.03 15.03 2.85
CA TYR A 213 -11.14 14.45 2.09
C TYR A 213 -12.35 15.38 2.05
N ASP A 214 -12.73 15.93 3.21
CA ASP A 214 -13.90 16.82 3.34
C ASP A 214 -13.71 18.14 2.57
N GLU A 215 -12.49 18.66 2.54
CA GLU A 215 -12.16 19.89 1.81
C GLU A 215 -11.98 19.66 0.30
N HIS A 216 -11.49 18.46 -0.11
CA HIS A 216 -11.06 18.17 -1.48
C HIS A 216 -11.57 16.81 -2.02
N PRO A 217 -12.86 16.48 -1.89
CA PRO A 217 -13.39 15.16 -2.30
C PRO A 217 -13.21 14.87 -3.80
N ASP A 218 -13.25 15.91 -4.64
CA ASP A 218 -13.03 15.79 -6.08
C ASP A 218 -11.56 15.43 -6.41
N ILE A 219 -10.59 16.03 -5.73
CA ILE A 219 -9.17 15.68 -5.89
C ILE A 219 -8.94 14.23 -5.49
N CYS A 220 -9.49 13.80 -4.35
CA CYS A 220 -9.40 12.42 -3.87
C CYS A 220 -9.96 11.42 -4.90
N LYS A 221 -11.13 11.71 -5.47
CA LYS A 221 -11.74 10.87 -6.48
C LYS A 221 -10.90 10.77 -7.75
N ARG A 222 -10.44 11.90 -8.30
CA ARG A 222 -9.60 11.94 -9.51
C ARG A 222 -8.27 11.23 -9.30
N PHE A 223 -7.67 11.37 -8.12
CA PHE A 223 -6.43 10.69 -7.74
C PHE A 223 -6.65 9.18 -7.67
N ALA A 224 -7.68 8.71 -6.97
CA ALA A 224 -8.02 7.29 -6.85
C ALA A 224 -8.26 6.63 -8.22
N GLU A 225 -9.04 7.28 -9.10
CA GLU A 225 -9.30 6.77 -10.45
C GLU A 225 -8.03 6.72 -11.32
N ALA A 226 -7.15 7.71 -11.22
CA ALA A 226 -5.88 7.69 -11.94
C ALA A 226 -4.94 6.58 -11.42
N CYS A 227 -4.88 6.36 -10.09
CA CYS A 227 -4.16 5.25 -9.49
C CYS A 227 -4.71 3.90 -9.96
N LYS A 228 -6.03 3.73 -9.95
CA LYS A 228 -6.67 2.50 -10.43
C LYS A 228 -6.32 2.21 -11.90
N ARG A 229 -6.39 3.22 -12.77
CA ARG A 229 -5.95 3.08 -14.17
C ARG A 229 -4.49 2.64 -14.27
N GLY A 230 -3.62 3.17 -13.41
CA GLY A 230 -2.22 2.76 -13.35
C GLY A 230 -2.07 1.28 -13.00
N TRP A 231 -2.81 0.77 -12.04
CA TRP A 231 -2.81 -0.63 -11.66
C TRP A 231 -3.39 -1.56 -12.74
N GLU A 232 -4.50 -1.16 -13.39
CA GLU A 232 -5.05 -1.93 -14.51
C GLU A 232 -4.06 -2.01 -15.67
N TRP A 233 -3.45 -0.89 -16.02
CA TRP A 233 -2.43 -0.86 -17.07
C TRP A 233 -1.22 -1.73 -16.71
N ALA A 234 -0.75 -1.67 -15.45
CA ALA A 234 0.36 -2.47 -14.96
C ALA A 234 0.10 -3.98 -15.11
N ALA A 235 -1.13 -4.41 -14.84
CA ALA A 235 -1.53 -5.79 -14.97
C ALA A 235 -1.61 -6.27 -16.44
N GLU A 236 -1.96 -5.38 -17.36
CA GLU A 236 -2.00 -5.67 -18.79
C GLU A 236 -0.62 -5.63 -19.45
N HIS A 237 0.33 -4.86 -18.86
CA HIS A 237 1.66 -4.60 -19.44
C HIS A 237 2.80 -4.87 -18.42
N PRO A 238 2.90 -6.08 -17.84
CA PRO A 238 3.83 -6.35 -16.73
C PRO A 238 5.30 -6.15 -17.10
N ASN A 239 5.70 -6.43 -18.34
CA ASN A 239 7.09 -6.23 -18.76
C ASN A 239 7.48 -4.74 -18.82
N GLU A 240 6.63 -3.89 -19.38
CA GLU A 240 6.88 -2.45 -19.45
C GLU A 240 6.78 -1.81 -18.05
N THR A 241 5.86 -2.29 -17.23
CA THR A 241 5.75 -1.91 -15.81
C THR A 241 7.03 -2.20 -15.05
N LEU A 242 7.65 -3.36 -15.29
CA LEU A 242 8.92 -3.70 -14.67
C LEU A 242 10.04 -2.73 -15.06
N GLU A 243 10.10 -2.27 -16.32
CA GLU A 243 11.08 -1.24 -16.73
C GLU A 243 10.83 0.08 -15.96
N ILE A 244 9.58 0.53 -15.88
CA ILE A 244 9.22 1.74 -15.12
C ILE A 244 9.65 1.60 -13.65
N VAL A 245 9.37 0.46 -13.01
CA VAL A 245 9.82 0.19 -11.64
C VAL A 245 11.34 0.23 -11.53
N MET A 246 12.06 -0.42 -12.45
CA MET A 246 13.54 -0.45 -12.44
C MET A 246 14.15 0.93 -12.60
N ASP A 247 13.54 1.80 -13.38
CA ASP A 247 13.99 3.20 -13.53
C ASP A 247 13.76 3.98 -12.22
N VAL A 248 12.62 3.79 -11.56
CA VAL A 248 12.32 4.44 -10.27
C VAL A 248 13.28 3.97 -9.17
N VAL A 249 13.50 2.66 -9.00
CA VAL A 249 14.41 2.15 -7.96
C VAL A 249 15.86 2.58 -8.20
N LYS A 250 16.29 2.63 -9.46
CA LYS A 250 17.62 3.12 -9.85
C LYS A 250 17.79 4.61 -9.54
N LYS A 251 16.79 5.42 -9.91
CA LYS A 251 16.78 6.88 -9.66
C LYS A 251 16.84 7.20 -8.17
N ASN A 252 16.25 6.35 -7.34
CA ASN A 252 16.22 6.50 -5.88
C ASN A 252 17.36 5.72 -5.17
N HIS A 253 18.31 5.15 -5.91
CA HIS A 253 19.47 4.42 -5.37
C HIS A 253 19.10 3.24 -4.46
N VAL A 254 17.97 2.58 -4.71
CA VAL A 254 17.54 1.42 -3.90
C VAL A 254 18.35 0.19 -4.29
N ALA A 255 18.97 -0.45 -3.32
CA ALA A 255 19.71 -1.70 -3.51
C ALA A 255 18.73 -2.86 -3.76
N THR A 256 18.61 -3.30 -5.00
CA THR A 256 17.72 -4.38 -5.42
C THR A 256 18.22 -5.04 -6.71
N ASN A 257 17.54 -6.08 -7.16
CA ASN A 257 17.83 -6.69 -8.47
C ASN A 257 16.53 -6.90 -9.27
N ARG A 258 16.69 -7.00 -10.58
CA ARG A 258 15.57 -7.12 -11.52
C ARG A 258 14.72 -8.37 -11.29
N ILE A 259 15.32 -9.48 -10.87
CA ILE A 259 14.59 -10.74 -10.63
C ILE A 259 13.66 -10.56 -9.43
N LEU A 260 14.15 -9.98 -8.34
CA LEU A 260 13.34 -9.69 -7.17
C LEU A 260 12.17 -8.75 -7.51
N GLN A 261 12.43 -7.66 -8.25
CA GLN A 261 11.38 -6.72 -8.64
C GLN A 261 10.35 -7.35 -9.57
N LYS A 262 10.76 -8.26 -10.45
CA LYS A 262 9.85 -9.03 -11.31
C LYS A 262 8.93 -9.94 -10.50
N LEU A 263 9.51 -10.76 -9.60
CA LEU A 263 8.75 -11.68 -8.75
C LEU A 263 7.81 -10.90 -7.81
N MET A 264 8.29 -9.77 -7.28
CA MET A 264 7.46 -8.88 -6.47
C MET A 264 6.27 -8.34 -7.27
N LEU A 265 6.50 -7.84 -8.50
CA LEU A 265 5.42 -7.35 -9.36
C LEU A 265 4.39 -8.43 -9.64
N GLU A 266 4.83 -9.64 -10.00
CA GLU A 266 3.95 -10.78 -10.25
C GLU A 266 3.07 -11.10 -9.05
N GLU A 267 3.66 -11.18 -7.84
CA GLU A 267 2.89 -11.45 -6.61
C GLU A 267 1.96 -10.30 -6.25
N ILE A 268 2.40 -9.04 -6.35
CA ILE A 268 1.54 -7.87 -6.09
C ILE A 268 0.33 -7.87 -7.03
N LEU A 269 0.52 -8.13 -8.32
CA LEU A 269 -0.59 -8.21 -9.28
C LEU A 269 -1.57 -9.35 -8.94
N ASN A 270 -1.09 -10.46 -8.36
CA ASN A 270 -1.94 -11.53 -7.85
C ASN A 270 -2.72 -11.11 -6.60
N LEU A 271 -2.09 -10.33 -5.70
CA LEU A 271 -2.74 -9.83 -4.48
C LEU A 271 -3.86 -8.81 -4.75
N LEU A 272 -3.84 -8.13 -5.90
CA LEU A 272 -4.91 -7.24 -6.35
C LEU A 272 -6.19 -7.98 -6.74
N VAL A 273 -6.11 -9.28 -7.03
CA VAL A 273 -7.24 -10.08 -7.51
C VAL A 273 -7.93 -10.73 -6.34
N ASP A 274 -9.19 -10.42 -6.14
CA ASP A 274 -10.05 -11.13 -5.19
C ASP A 274 -10.19 -12.59 -5.62
N LYS A 275 -9.89 -13.53 -4.70
CA LYS A 275 -9.89 -14.97 -5.00
C LYS A 275 -11.28 -15.55 -5.25
N GLU A 276 -12.33 -14.95 -4.69
CA GLU A 276 -13.70 -15.42 -4.81
C GLU A 276 -14.32 -14.96 -6.13
N THR A 277 -14.10 -13.70 -6.49
CA THR A 277 -14.70 -13.10 -7.69
C THR A 277 -13.80 -13.17 -8.92
N GLY A 278 -12.50 -13.40 -8.75
CA GLY A 278 -11.50 -13.36 -9.81
C GLY A 278 -11.29 -11.95 -10.39
N ARG A 279 -11.67 -10.90 -9.68
CA ARG A 279 -11.65 -9.50 -10.15
C ARG A 279 -10.79 -8.63 -9.24
N ARG A 280 -10.31 -7.52 -9.80
CA ARG A 280 -9.71 -6.41 -9.04
C ARG A 280 -10.83 -5.44 -8.67
N GLU A 281 -11.27 -5.48 -7.41
CA GLU A 281 -12.45 -4.71 -6.97
C GLU A 281 -12.08 -3.31 -6.46
N TYR A 282 -10.86 -3.10 -5.99
CA TYR A 282 -10.30 -1.84 -5.50
C TYR A 282 -11.10 -1.20 -4.35
N ARG A 283 -11.73 -2.01 -3.51
CA ARG A 283 -12.52 -1.53 -2.36
C ARG A 283 -12.26 -2.37 -1.12
N LEU A 284 -12.38 -1.73 0.04
CA LEU A 284 -12.48 -2.43 1.31
C LEU A 284 -13.77 -3.24 1.37
N ARG A 285 -13.74 -4.39 2.02
CA ARG A 285 -14.90 -5.22 2.32
C ARG A 285 -15.28 -5.03 3.79
N LYS A 286 -16.59 -4.85 4.05
CA LYS A 286 -17.10 -4.63 5.40
C LYS A 286 -16.73 -5.78 6.35
N GLU A 287 -16.92 -7.00 5.91
CA GLU A 287 -16.59 -8.20 6.68
C GLU A 287 -15.11 -8.28 7.08
N ILE A 288 -14.21 -7.73 6.27
CA ILE A 288 -12.77 -7.67 6.59
C ILE A 288 -12.48 -6.58 7.62
N VAL A 289 -13.13 -5.42 7.51
CA VAL A 289 -13.02 -4.34 8.52
C VAL A 289 -13.57 -4.82 9.87
N ASP A 290 -14.74 -5.50 9.87
CA ASP A 290 -15.33 -6.05 11.07
C ASP A 290 -14.41 -7.11 11.71
N GLN A 291 -13.80 -7.99 10.91
CA GLN A 291 -12.82 -8.97 11.38
C GLN A 291 -11.57 -8.31 11.97
N ALA A 292 -11.04 -7.27 11.31
CA ALA A 292 -9.89 -6.54 11.81
C ALA A 292 -10.20 -5.84 13.14
N ASN A 293 -11.38 -5.19 13.26
CA ASN A 293 -11.85 -4.60 14.53
C ASN A 293 -11.85 -5.65 15.65
N GLN A 294 -12.48 -6.79 15.42
CA GLN A 294 -12.56 -7.83 16.44
C GLN A 294 -11.18 -8.31 16.90
N LEU A 295 -10.26 -8.54 15.93
CA LEU A 295 -8.89 -8.95 16.25
C LEU A 295 -8.15 -7.87 17.05
N MET A 296 -8.30 -6.60 16.70
CA MET A 296 -7.57 -5.51 17.34
C MET A 296 -8.13 -5.18 18.73
N LEU A 297 -9.45 -5.18 18.89
CA LEU A 297 -10.11 -4.96 20.18
C LEU A 297 -9.79 -6.11 21.18
N ASP A 298 -9.88 -7.36 20.75
CA ASP A 298 -9.57 -8.53 21.59
C ASP A 298 -8.13 -8.54 22.10
N ASN A 299 -7.22 -7.87 21.38
CA ASN A 299 -5.79 -7.80 21.71
C ASN A 299 -5.35 -6.42 22.22
N ASN A 300 -6.27 -5.51 22.49
CA ASN A 300 -6.02 -4.16 23.01
C ASN A 300 -5.07 -3.33 22.11
N LEU A 301 -5.14 -3.52 20.80
CA LEU A 301 -4.42 -2.69 19.83
C LEU A 301 -5.19 -1.41 19.48
N ILE A 302 -6.52 -1.44 19.63
CA ILE A 302 -7.41 -0.27 19.59
C ILE A 302 -8.35 -0.32 20.78
N PHE A 303 -8.89 0.82 21.19
CA PHE A 303 -9.81 0.96 22.30
C PHE A 303 -11.26 1.10 21.85
N ASP A 304 -11.47 1.75 20.70
CA ASP A 304 -12.76 1.97 20.09
C ASP A 304 -12.85 1.32 18.71
N GLU A 305 -14.04 0.91 18.31
CA GLU A 305 -14.29 0.37 16.99
C GLU A 305 -14.11 1.43 15.91
N VAL A 306 -13.36 1.11 14.86
CA VAL A 306 -13.22 1.95 13.66
C VAL A 306 -14.17 1.43 12.60
N SER A 307 -15.31 2.10 12.41
CA SER A 307 -16.36 1.59 11.54
C SER A 307 -15.98 1.62 10.05
N TYR A 308 -16.55 0.68 9.30
CA TYR A 308 -16.43 0.62 7.85
C TYR A 308 -16.89 1.92 7.19
N GLU A 309 -17.99 2.50 7.69
CA GLU A 309 -18.57 3.74 7.20
C GLU A 309 -17.63 4.93 7.41
N GLN A 310 -16.93 4.98 8.55
CA GLN A 310 -15.90 6.01 8.79
C GLN A 310 -14.75 5.91 7.80
N LEU A 311 -14.28 4.69 7.51
CA LEU A 311 -13.14 4.50 6.59
C LEU A 311 -13.47 4.81 5.14
N LEU A 312 -14.74 4.69 4.70
CA LEU A 312 -15.14 4.88 3.30
C LEU A 312 -15.98 6.13 3.04
N ASP A 313 -16.22 6.94 4.07
CA ASP A 313 -17.11 8.11 3.97
C ASP A 313 -18.51 7.77 3.42
N LEU A 314 -19.05 6.65 3.85
CA LEU A 314 -20.40 6.25 3.53
C LEU A 314 -21.38 6.92 4.52
N PRO A 315 -22.60 7.29 4.10
CA PRO A 315 -23.60 7.77 5.04
C PRO A 315 -23.93 6.67 6.06
N LEU A 316 -23.91 7.04 7.33
CA LEU A 316 -24.27 6.17 8.47
C LEU A 316 -25.73 5.75 8.41
#